data_867a80dc66039c4caf49af634436370b
#
_entry.id   867a80dc66039c4caf49af634436370b
#
_cell.length_a   1.000
_cell.length_b   1.000
_cell.length_c   1.000
_cell.angle_alpha   90.00
_cell.angle_beta   90.00
_cell.angle_gamma   90.00
#
_symmetry.space_group_name_H-M   'P 1'
#
loop_
_entity.id
_entity.type
_entity.pdbx_description
1 polymer ?
#
loop_
_entity_poly.entity_id
_entity_poly.type
_entity_poly.pdbx_seq_one_letter_code
_entity_poly.pdbx_strand_id
1 'polypeptide(L)'
;MNNFLLPGLQDLCVSRTSFTWGIPVSFDPKHVTYVWLDALTNYITGIGYDCDGNSSEQFNKLWPADLHLIGKDIIRFHTIYWPIFLMALDLPLPKQVFGHPWLLQGDGKMSKSKGNVIYADDLVDLFGVDAVRYFVLHEMPFENDGVITWELLVERMNSDLANTLGNLVNRTISMSNKYFGGVVTKTGAAEEVDDDLKAVVTATKAKVAAKMEELRVADAMTEIFGLFKRCNKYIDETMPWALAKDEAKKDRLEEVLYNLVESITIGACLLESFMPETTEKILAQLNAEKRSYEELDQFGPVSYTHLRAHETCADL
;
A
#
# COMPACT_ATOMS: atom_id res chain seq x y z
N MET A 1 -8.72 23.26 -16.08
CA MET A 1 -8.88 23.91 -17.39
C MET A 1 -9.68 25.21 -17.29
N ASN A 2 -10.94 25.19 -16.89
CA ASN A 2 -11.85 26.36 -16.94
C ASN A 2 -11.35 27.59 -16.16
N ASN A 3 -10.66 27.42 -15.04
CA ASN A 3 -10.25 28.51 -14.16
C ASN A 3 -8.85 29.07 -14.47
N PHE A 4 -8.07 28.41 -15.32
CA PHE A 4 -6.69 28.79 -15.60
C PHE A 4 -6.37 28.88 -17.09
N LEU A 5 -6.72 27.87 -17.91
CA LEU A 5 -6.34 27.83 -19.31
C LEU A 5 -7.29 28.67 -20.18
N LEU A 6 -8.61 28.55 -19.95
CA LEU A 6 -9.59 29.28 -20.76
C LEU A 6 -9.55 30.83 -20.55
N PRO A 7 -9.32 31.34 -19.33
CA PRO A 7 -9.16 32.79 -19.13
C PRO A 7 -7.82 33.35 -19.63
N GLY A 8 -6.89 32.46 -20.01
CA GLY A 8 -5.50 32.79 -20.33
C GLY A 8 -4.58 32.70 -19.12
N LEU A 9 -3.38 32.18 -19.34
CA LEU A 9 -2.34 32.11 -18.32
C LEU A 9 -1.70 33.50 -18.16
N GLN A 10 -1.33 33.81 -16.91
CA GLN A 10 -0.48 34.98 -16.61
C GLN A 10 0.98 34.54 -16.61
N ASP A 11 1.88 35.50 -16.77
CA ASP A 11 3.32 35.28 -16.72
C ASP A 11 3.71 34.62 -15.38
N LEU A 12 4.56 33.60 -15.46
CA LEU A 12 5.12 32.97 -14.28
C LEU A 12 6.44 33.65 -13.91
N CYS A 13 6.58 34.00 -12.64
CA CYS A 13 7.83 34.48 -12.11
C CYS A 13 8.88 33.37 -12.14
N VAL A 14 9.99 33.55 -12.85
CA VAL A 14 11.09 32.54 -12.94
C VAL A 14 12.34 32.97 -12.15
N SER A 15 12.40 34.22 -11.68
CA SER A 15 13.50 34.74 -10.87
C SER A 15 13.01 35.78 -9.85
N ARG A 16 13.79 36.06 -8.81
CA ARG A 16 13.49 36.98 -7.73
C ARG A 16 14.69 37.85 -7.38
N THR A 17 14.42 39.05 -6.88
CA THR A 17 15.42 40.03 -6.36
C THR A 17 15.22 40.31 -4.87
N SER A 18 14.19 39.74 -4.23
CA SER A 18 13.82 40.04 -2.83
C SER A 18 14.81 39.50 -1.79
N PHE A 19 15.69 38.57 -2.19
CA PHE A 19 16.77 38.01 -1.38
C PHE A 19 17.89 37.53 -2.31
N THR A 20 19.09 37.30 -1.73
CA THR A 20 20.29 36.92 -2.47
C THR A 20 20.68 35.46 -2.31
N TRP A 21 19.99 34.75 -1.41
CA TRP A 21 20.22 33.31 -1.22
C TRP A 21 19.51 32.51 -2.31
N GLY A 22 20.26 31.66 -3.02
CA GLY A 22 19.72 30.84 -4.10
C GLY A 22 20.69 30.69 -5.27
N ILE A 23 20.25 30.14 -6.38
CA ILE A 23 21.02 29.98 -7.62
C ILE A 23 21.01 31.31 -8.37
N PRO A 24 22.16 32.00 -8.53
CA PRO A 24 22.22 33.26 -9.27
C PRO A 24 21.88 33.08 -10.75
N VAL A 25 21.16 34.01 -11.32
CA VAL A 25 20.95 34.05 -12.77
C VAL A 25 22.24 34.58 -13.43
N SER A 26 22.86 33.76 -14.28
CA SER A 26 24.22 34.03 -14.83
C SER A 26 24.34 35.34 -15.60
N PHE A 27 23.28 35.77 -16.29
CA PHE A 27 23.25 37.03 -17.08
C PHE A 27 22.66 38.21 -16.31
N ASP A 28 22.12 37.99 -15.10
CA ASP A 28 21.65 39.06 -14.20
C ASP A 28 21.88 38.63 -12.73
N PRO A 29 23.07 38.89 -12.17
CA PRO A 29 23.45 38.44 -10.81
C PRO A 29 22.64 39.04 -9.66
N LYS A 30 21.78 40.05 -9.94
CA LYS A 30 20.85 40.60 -8.96
C LYS A 30 19.65 39.67 -8.73
N HIS A 31 19.41 38.76 -9.64
CA HIS A 31 18.34 37.78 -9.60
C HIS A 31 18.82 36.43 -9.13
N VAL A 32 17.99 35.74 -8.35
CA VAL A 32 18.11 34.31 -8.06
C VAL A 32 16.95 33.53 -8.68
N THR A 33 17.21 32.31 -9.10
CA THR A 33 16.21 31.44 -9.71
C THR A 33 15.03 31.25 -8.77
N TYR A 34 13.81 31.29 -9.30
CA TYR A 34 12.61 31.03 -8.53
C TYR A 34 12.45 29.53 -8.25
N VAL A 35 12.02 29.22 -7.04
CA VAL A 35 11.94 27.84 -6.51
C VAL A 35 11.25 26.83 -7.44
N TRP A 36 10.18 27.23 -8.14
CA TRP A 36 9.46 26.31 -9.01
C TRP A 36 10.18 25.96 -10.31
N LEU A 37 11.02 26.84 -10.82
CA LEU A 37 11.87 26.49 -11.95
C LEU A 37 12.91 25.45 -11.53
N ASP A 38 13.57 25.64 -10.39
CA ASP A 38 14.54 24.71 -9.81
C ASP A 38 13.86 23.37 -9.45
N ALA A 39 12.79 23.41 -8.65
CA ALA A 39 12.12 22.22 -8.16
C ALA A 39 11.57 21.31 -9.28
N LEU A 40 11.01 21.88 -10.35
CA LEU A 40 10.47 21.11 -11.46
C LEU A 40 11.56 20.53 -12.36
N THR A 41 12.60 21.30 -12.67
CA THR A 41 13.71 20.81 -13.50
C THR A 41 14.53 19.74 -12.79
N ASN A 42 14.48 19.66 -11.46
CA ASN A 42 15.15 18.60 -10.69
C ASN A 42 14.69 17.19 -11.11
N TYR A 43 13.45 17.01 -11.58
CA TYR A 43 12.99 15.69 -12.07
C TYR A 43 13.84 15.15 -13.24
N ILE A 44 14.35 16.02 -14.09
CA ILE A 44 15.20 15.61 -15.24
C ILE A 44 16.69 15.73 -14.90
N THR A 45 17.12 16.78 -14.22
CA THR A 45 18.54 16.97 -13.87
C THR A 45 19.03 15.90 -12.89
N GLY A 46 18.18 15.47 -11.93
CA GLY A 46 18.49 14.41 -10.98
C GLY A 46 18.77 13.04 -11.62
N ILE A 47 18.27 12.80 -12.83
CA ILE A 47 18.53 11.58 -13.60
C ILE A 47 19.54 11.80 -14.75
N GLY A 48 20.15 12.98 -14.82
CA GLY A 48 21.28 13.27 -15.71
C GLY A 48 20.90 13.86 -17.07
N TYR A 49 19.82 14.68 -17.13
CA TYR A 49 19.55 15.52 -18.29
C TYR A 49 20.65 16.57 -18.48
N ASP A 50 21.10 16.75 -19.70
CA ASP A 50 22.05 17.77 -20.11
C ASP A 50 21.51 18.55 -21.33
N CYS A 51 21.43 19.89 -21.19
CA CYS A 51 20.92 20.76 -22.23
C CYS A 51 21.84 20.87 -23.46
N ASP A 52 23.11 20.48 -23.34
CA ASP A 52 24.09 20.46 -24.45
C ASP A 52 24.07 19.13 -25.25
N GLY A 53 23.10 18.26 -24.95
CA GLY A 53 22.87 17.02 -25.68
C GLY A 53 23.67 15.80 -25.20
N ASN A 54 24.36 15.92 -24.04
CA ASN A 54 25.14 14.85 -23.43
C ASN A 54 24.40 14.17 -22.26
N SER A 55 23.09 14.06 -22.36
CA SER A 55 22.26 13.43 -21.32
C SER A 55 22.70 12.00 -21.02
N SER A 56 22.61 11.59 -19.76
CA SER A 56 23.04 10.27 -19.28
C SER A 56 22.20 9.12 -19.86
N GLU A 57 22.75 7.90 -19.81
CA GLU A 57 21.99 6.69 -20.13
C GLU A 57 20.78 6.52 -19.20
N GLN A 58 20.90 6.94 -17.93
CA GLN A 58 19.82 6.89 -16.95
C GLN A 58 18.66 7.78 -17.38
N PHE A 59 18.94 9.01 -17.82
CA PHE A 59 17.91 9.89 -18.38
C PHE A 59 17.20 9.26 -19.56
N ASN A 60 17.95 8.76 -20.53
CA ASN A 60 17.39 8.14 -21.74
C ASN A 60 16.53 6.90 -21.44
N LYS A 61 16.82 6.19 -20.35
CA LYS A 61 16.08 5.01 -19.92
C LYS A 61 14.82 5.36 -19.12
N LEU A 62 14.88 6.39 -18.24
CA LEU A 62 13.84 6.67 -17.26
C LEU A 62 12.90 7.79 -17.68
N TRP A 63 13.28 8.63 -18.65
CA TRP A 63 12.40 9.70 -19.15
C TRP A 63 11.71 9.30 -20.45
N PRO A 64 10.41 9.57 -20.66
CA PRO A 64 9.51 10.28 -19.75
C PRO A 64 9.08 9.45 -18.54
N ALA A 65 8.79 10.14 -17.43
CA ALA A 65 8.25 9.50 -16.23
C ALA A 65 6.89 8.83 -16.53
N ASP A 66 6.67 7.64 -16.01
CA ASP A 66 5.37 6.97 -16.09
C ASP A 66 4.33 7.67 -15.21
N LEU A 67 4.73 8.11 -14.01
CA LEU A 67 3.86 8.75 -13.04
C LEU A 67 4.61 9.82 -12.25
N HIS A 68 4.03 11.02 -12.16
CA HIS A 68 4.33 12.00 -11.12
C HIS A 68 3.27 11.87 -10.01
N LEU A 69 3.67 11.30 -8.86
CA LEU A 69 2.84 11.19 -7.67
C LEU A 69 3.15 12.36 -6.73
N ILE A 70 2.19 13.24 -6.53
CA ILE A 70 2.38 14.53 -5.82
C ILE A 70 1.22 14.83 -4.89
N GLY A 71 1.39 15.78 -3.96
CA GLY A 71 0.28 16.37 -3.22
C GLY A 71 -0.61 17.24 -4.09
N LYS A 72 -1.92 17.23 -3.87
CA LYS A 72 -2.89 18.02 -4.65
C LYS A 72 -2.67 19.53 -4.61
N ASP A 73 -1.96 20.03 -3.60
CA ASP A 73 -1.65 21.45 -3.43
C ASP A 73 -0.69 22.00 -4.51
N ILE A 74 0.14 21.12 -5.08
CA ILE A 74 1.08 21.48 -6.15
C ILE A 74 0.68 20.96 -7.54
N ILE A 75 -0.56 20.46 -7.67
CA ILE A 75 -1.03 19.86 -8.95
C ILE A 75 -0.93 20.84 -10.12
N ARG A 76 -1.21 22.14 -9.89
CA ARG A 76 -1.14 23.16 -10.93
C ARG A 76 0.26 23.30 -11.51
N PHE A 77 1.30 23.20 -10.67
CA PHE A 77 2.68 23.30 -11.12
C PHE A 77 3.08 22.09 -11.99
N HIS A 78 2.56 20.91 -11.69
CA HIS A 78 2.88 19.68 -12.40
C HIS A 78 2.02 19.42 -13.65
N THR A 79 0.81 20.01 -13.71
CA THR A 79 -0.10 19.80 -14.84
C THR A 79 -0.15 20.98 -15.83
N ILE A 80 0.39 22.14 -15.47
CA ILE A 80 0.42 23.33 -16.33
C ILE A 80 1.86 23.78 -16.58
N TYR A 81 2.58 24.23 -15.55
CA TYR A 81 3.90 24.84 -15.73
C TYR A 81 4.98 23.84 -16.11
N TRP A 82 4.99 22.66 -15.49
CA TRP A 82 5.96 21.62 -15.84
C TRP A 82 5.82 21.13 -17.30
N PRO A 83 4.64 20.84 -17.82
CA PRO A 83 4.48 20.59 -19.25
C PRO A 83 4.98 21.73 -20.14
N ILE A 84 4.73 22.98 -19.76
CA ILE A 84 5.23 24.14 -20.54
C ILE A 84 6.76 24.16 -20.57
N PHE A 85 7.43 23.89 -19.46
CA PHE A 85 8.90 23.82 -19.41
C PHE A 85 9.46 22.70 -20.28
N LEU A 86 8.84 21.52 -20.21
CA LEU A 86 9.23 20.38 -21.04
C LEU A 86 9.03 20.66 -22.53
N MET A 87 7.93 21.28 -22.90
CA MET A 87 7.67 21.68 -24.27
C MET A 87 8.68 22.72 -24.77
N ALA A 88 9.10 23.66 -23.91
CA ALA A 88 10.14 24.64 -24.22
C ALA A 88 11.53 24.01 -24.39
N LEU A 89 11.77 22.85 -23.78
CA LEU A 89 12.99 22.05 -23.91
C LEU A 89 12.91 20.99 -25.01
N ASP A 90 11.79 20.92 -25.74
CA ASP A 90 11.49 19.88 -26.74
C ASP A 90 11.59 18.46 -26.16
N LEU A 91 11.17 18.28 -24.90
CA LEU A 91 11.16 17.01 -24.19
C LEU A 91 9.75 16.40 -24.12
N PRO A 92 9.64 15.04 -24.13
CA PRO A 92 8.37 14.36 -23.98
C PRO A 92 7.76 14.62 -22.58
N LEU A 93 6.43 14.67 -22.54
CA LEU A 93 5.69 14.90 -21.30
C LEU A 93 5.60 13.61 -20.47
N PRO A 94 5.47 13.70 -19.13
CA PRO A 94 5.12 12.56 -18.27
C PRO A 94 3.83 11.91 -18.74
N LYS A 95 3.72 10.58 -18.61
CA LYS A 95 2.53 9.84 -19.05
C LYS A 95 1.32 10.14 -18.16
N GLN A 96 1.54 10.33 -16.87
CA GLN A 96 0.49 10.60 -15.89
C GLN A 96 0.99 11.52 -14.77
N VAL A 97 0.09 12.39 -14.27
CA VAL A 97 0.27 13.16 -13.03
C VAL A 97 -0.90 12.81 -12.12
N PHE A 98 -0.60 12.36 -10.90
CA PHE A 98 -1.59 12.04 -9.90
C PHE A 98 -1.37 12.87 -8.63
N GLY A 99 -2.39 13.62 -8.22
CA GLY A 99 -2.38 14.44 -7.01
C GLY A 99 -3.15 13.76 -5.88
N HIS A 100 -2.44 13.21 -4.87
CA HIS A 100 -3.09 12.63 -3.71
C HIS A 100 -3.70 13.72 -2.78
N PRO A 101 -4.78 13.42 -2.04
CA PRO A 101 -5.40 14.35 -1.10
C PRO A 101 -4.53 14.64 0.12
N TRP A 102 -5.00 15.54 0.99
CA TRP A 102 -4.35 15.85 2.23
C TRP A 102 -4.73 14.86 3.34
N LEU A 103 -3.83 14.72 4.31
CA LEU A 103 -4.12 14.14 5.61
C LEU A 103 -4.37 15.31 6.59
N LEU A 104 -5.58 15.39 7.11
CA LEU A 104 -6.02 16.45 8.02
C LEU A 104 -6.03 15.93 9.46
N GLN A 105 -5.80 16.81 10.42
CA GLN A 105 -6.05 16.53 11.83
C GLN A 105 -7.31 17.27 12.29
N GLY A 106 -8.32 16.52 12.72
CA GLY A 106 -9.62 17.11 13.03
C GLY A 106 -10.23 17.79 11.80
N ASP A 107 -10.60 19.05 11.92
CA ASP A 107 -11.23 19.86 10.89
C ASP A 107 -10.25 20.74 10.08
N GLY A 108 -8.95 20.54 10.23
CA GLY A 108 -7.98 21.42 9.60
C GLY A 108 -6.64 20.81 9.20
N LYS A 109 -5.93 21.55 8.35
CA LYS A 109 -4.57 21.21 7.96
C LYS A 109 -3.62 21.21 9.15
N MET A 110 -2.76 20.21 9.21
CA MET A 110 -1.63 20.21 10.13
C MET A 110 -0.68 21.36 9.83
N SER A 111 -0.28 22.09 10.87
CA SER A 111 0.65 23.23 10.76
C SER A 111 1.53 23.31 12.00
N LYS A 112 2.84 23.45 11.80
CA LYS A 112 3.80 23.67 12.89
C LYS A 112 3.44 24.86 13.78
N SER A 113 2.91 25.95 13.16
CA SER A 113 2.50 27.15 13.88
C SER A 113 1.26 26.97 14.75
N LYS A 114 0.43 25.98 14.46
CA LYS A 114 -0.75 25.63 15.27
C LYS A 114 -0.45 24.58 16.33
N GLY A 115 0.73 23.94 16.30
CA GLY A 115 1.10 22.89 17.24
C GLY A 115 0.29 21.59 17.09
N ASN A 116 -0.40 21.41 15.95
CA ASN A 116 -1.26 20.26 15.68
C ASN A 116 -0.64 19.27 14.68
N VAL A 117 0.68 19.21 14.61
CA VAL A 117 1.37 18.26 13.73
C VAL A 117 1.52 16.93 14.46
N ILE A 118 1.07 15.85 13.83
CA ILE A 118 1.38 14.49 14.23
C ILE A 118 2.55 14.04 13.35
N TYR A 119 3.66 13.68 13.98
CA TYR A 119 4.85 13.23 13.27
C TYR A 119 4.77 11.72 13.02
N ALA A 120 5.21 11.28 11.85
CA ALA A 120 5.22 9.87 11.49
C ALA A 120 6.11 9.05 12.42
N ASP A 121 7.24 9.60 12.86
CA ASP A 121 8.17 8.95 13.78
C ASP A 121 7.50 8.65 15.14
N ASP A 122 6.74 9.60 15.69
CA ASP A 122 6.00 9.39 16.95
C ASP A 122 4.96 8.26 16.80
N LEU A 123 4.30 8.17 15.64
CA LEU A 123 3.35 7.09 15.38
C LEU A 123 4.04 5.74 15.23
N VAL A 124 5.20 5.71 14.56
CA VAL A 124 5.98 4.48 14.37
C VAL A 124 6.52 3.97 15.70
N ASP A 125 6.99 4.86 16.59
CA ASP A 125 7.45 4.49 17.93
C ASP A 125 6.33 3.89 18.80
N LEU A 126 5.08 4.32 18.60
CA LEU A 126 3.92 3.82 19.35
C LEU A 126 3.31 2.55 18.77
N PHE A 127 3.22 2.44 17.45
CA PHE A 127 2.40 1.42 16.76
C PHE A 127 3.20 0.50 15.83
N GLY A 128 4.45 0.82 15.56
CA GLY A 128 5.26 0.13 14.54
C GLY A 128 5.00 0.61 13.11
N VAL A 129 5.95 0.35 12.23
CA VAL A 129 5.95 0.87 10.84
C VAL A 129 4.73 0.38 10.06
N ASP A 130 4.45 -0.90 10.09
CA ASP A 130 3.38 -1.49 9.25
C ASP A 130 1.98 -1.03 9.68
N ALA A 131 1.76 -0.82 10.96
CA ALA A 131 0.49 -0.29 11.44
C ALA A 131 0.26 1.15 10.98
N VAL A 132 1.30 1.98 10.98
CA VAL A 132 1.24 3.35 10.45
C VAL A 132 1.04 3.33 8.92
N ARG A 133 1.75 2.44 8.20
CA ARG A 133 1.56 2.25 6.75
C ARG A 133 0.13 1.83 6.43
N TYR A 134 -0.39 0.85 7.17
CA TYR A 134 -1.79 0.42 7.01
C TYR A 134 -2.74 1.60 7.15
N PHE A 135 -2.63 2.36 8.24
CA PHE A 135 -3.52 3.49 8.51
C PHE A 135 -3.46 4.54 7.38
N VAL A 136 -2.26 5.00 7.03
CA VAL A 136 -2.11 6.05 6.02
C VAL A 136 -2.59 5.59 4.65
N LEU A 137 -2.30 4.36 4.25
CA LEU A 137 -2.69 3.84 2.94
C LEU A 137 -4.18 3.50 2.87
N HIS A 138 -4.79 3.07 3.99
CA HIS A 138 -6.19 2.69 4.04
C HIS A 138 -7.13 3.89 4.23
N GLU A 139 -6.77 4.86 5.10
CA GLU A 139 -7.63 5.99 5.49
C GLU A 139 -7.44 7.24 4.60
N MET A 140 -6.61 7.17 3.57
CA MET A 140 -6.49 8.23 2.57
C MET A 140 -7.10 7.79 1.23
N PRO A 141 -8.43 7.80 1.11
CA PRO A 141 -9.08 7.55 -0.18
C PRO A 141 -8.70 8.67 -1.14
N PHE A 142 -8.35 8.34 -2.37
CA PHE A 142 -7.84 9.32 -3.34
C PHE A 142 -8.86 10.38 -3.77
N GLU A 143 -10.12 10.19 -3.48
CA GLU A 143 -11.21 11.09 -3.88
C GLU A 143 -11.43 12.23 -2.89
N ASN A 144 -11.07 12.04 -1.60
CA ASN A 144 -11.32 12.98 -0.52
C ASN A 144 -10.12 13.09 0.41
N ASP A 145 -10.05 14.19 1.16
CA ASP A 145 -9.05 14.34 2.22
C ASP A 145 -9.28 13.31 3.32
N GLY A 146 -8.20 12.68 3.75
CA GLY A 146 -8.21 11.79 4.91
C GLY A 146 -8.13 12.58 6.21
N VAL A 147 -8.68 12.01 7.28
CA VAL A 147 -8.59 12.59 8.62
C VAL A 147 -7.87 11.62 9.54
N ILE A 148 -6.88 12.09 10.28
CA ILE A 148 -6.24 11.34 11.35
C ILE A 148 -6.75 11.81 12.70
N THR A 149 -7.27 10.87 13.49
CA THR A 149 -7.53 11.05 14.92
C THR A 149 -6.99 9.84 15.67
N TRP A 150 -6.69 10.02 16.95
CA TRP A 150 -6.23 8.93 17.80
C TRP A 150 -7.27 7.83 17.92
N GLU A 151 -8.56 8.21 18.03
CA GLU A 151 -9.68 7.28 18.11
C GLU A 151 -9.77 6.40 16.87
N LEU A 152 -9.71 7.01 15.67
CA LEU A 152 -9.78 6.27 14.41
C LEU A 152 -8.57 5.34 14.23
N LEU A 153 -7.38 5.82 14.61
CA LEU A 153 -6.16 5.04 14.54
C LEU A 153 -6.25 3.80 15.43
N VAL A 154 -6.65 3.96 16.69
CA VAL A 154 -6.85 2.84 17.63
C VAL A 154 -7.97 1.91 17.17
N GLU A 155 -9.05 2.44 16.60
CA GLU A 155 -10.13 1.64 16.04
C GLU A 155 -9.62 0.73 14.92
N ARG A 156 -8.86 1.27 13.98
CA ARG A 156 -8.29 0.48 12.87
C ARG A 156 -7.31 -0.58 13.35
N MET A 157 -6.43 -0.22 14.30
CA MET A 157 -5.51 -1.19 14.91
C MET A 157 -6.27 -2.38 15.52
N ASN A 158 -7.32 -2.10 16.28
CA ASN A 158 -8.09 -3.13 16.96
C ASN A 158 -8.98 -3.93 16.01
N SER A 159 -9.75 -3.27 15.14
CA SER A 159 -10.75 -3.95 14.30
C SER A 159 -10.11 -4.72 13.13
N ASP A 160 -9.18 -4.08 12.44
CA ASP A 160 -8.64 -4.64 11.19
C ASP A 160 -7.37 -5.46 11.46
N LEU A 161 -6.39 -4.89 12.15
CA LEU A 161 -5.11 -5.57 12.35
C LEU A 161 -5.23 -6.66 13.43
N ALA A 162 -5.69 -6.33 14.64
CA ALA A 162 -5.76 -7.32 15.72
C ALA A 162 -6.90 -8.33 15.51
N ASN A 163 -8.15 -7.86 15.32
CA ASN A 163 -9.30 -8.76 15.30
C ASN A 163 -9.50 -9.47 13.96
N THR A 164 -9.26 -8.79 12.81
CA THR A 164 -9.45 -9.43 11.51
C THR A 164 -8.23 -10.25 11.13
N LEU A 165 -7.02 -9.69 11.11
CA LEU A 165 -5.81 -10.36 10.63
C LEU A 165 -5.13 -11.17 11.74
N GLY A 166 -4.73 -10.53 12.84
CA GLY A 166 -3.99 -11.18 13.93
C GLY A 166 -4.75 -12.36 14.55
N ASN A 167 -6.02 -12.16 14.87
CA ASN A 167 -6.87 -13.24 15.39
C ASN A 167 -7.06 -14.40 14.41
N LEU A 168 -7.20 -14.10 13.09
CA LEU A 168 -7.30 -15.15 12.06
C LEU A 168 -6.04 -16.02 12.04
N VAL A 169 -4.86 -15.40 11.97
CA VAL A 169 -3.58 -16.12 11.94
C VAL A 169 -3.40 -16.94 13.21
N ASN A 170 -3.59 -16.33 14.38
CA ASN A 170 -3.43 -17.01 15.66
C ASN A 170 -4.41 -18.19 15.84
N ARG A 171 -5.69 -18.02 15.53
CA ARG A 171 -6.70 -19.10 15.60
C ARG A 171 -6.32 -20.27 14.68
N THR A 172 -5.92 -19.95 13.44
CA THR A 172 -5.56 -21.00 12.47
C THR A 172 -4.35 -21.79 12.94
N ILE A 173 -3.28 -21.14 13.37
CA ILE A 173 -2.06 -21.80 13.86
C ILE A 173 -2.34 -22.58 15.15
N SER A 174 -3.08 -21.99 16.08
CA SER A 174 -3.43 -22.66 17.34
C SER A 174 -4.23 -23.94 17.12
N MET A 175 -5.21 -23.93 16.22
CA MET A 175 -5.98 -25.12 15.86
C MET A 175 -5.12 -26.17 15.13
N SER A 176 -4.26 -25.74 14.21
CA SER A 176 -3.34 -26.62 13.49
C SER A 176 -2.37 -27.32 14.45
N ASN A 177 -1.79 -26.58 15.39
CA ASN A 177 -0.92 -27.15 16.42
C ASN A 177 -1.67 -28.11 17.34
N LYS A 178 -2.86 -27.72 17.81
CA LYS A 178 -3.66 -28.46 18.74
C LYS A 178 -4.13 -29.81 18.18
N TYR A 179 -4.58 -29.84 16.93
CA TYR A 179 -5.22 -31.02 16.34
C TYR A 179 -4.28 -31.86 15.48
N PHE A 180 -3.24 -31.27 14.90
CA PHE A 180 -2.34 -31.93 13.95
C PHE A 180 -0.85 -31.70 14.25
N GLY A 181 -0.50 -31.18 15.43
CA GLY A 181 0.90 -30.93 15.79
C GLY A 181 1.63 -29.93 14.88
N GLY A 182 0.88 -29.02 14.26
CA GLY A 182 1.44 -28.01 13.36
C GLY A 182 1.73 -28.49 11.93
N VAL A 183 1.25 -29.69 11.57
CA VAL A 183 1.37 -30.21 10.19
C VAL A 183 -0.02 -30.34 9.60
N VAL A 184 -0.30 -29.62 8.53
CA VAL A 184 -1.57 -29.69 7.80
C VAL A 184 -1.31 -29.97 6.33
N THR A 185 -2.06 -30.91 5.78
CA THR A 185 -1.92 -31.36 4.40
C THR A 185 -3.28 -31.33 3.69
N LYS A 186 -3.25 -31.33 2.38
CA LYS A 186 -4.46 -31.43 1.57
C LYS A 186 -4.96 -32.86 1.59
N THR A 187 -6.12 -33.11 2.20
CA THR A 187 -6.71 -34.45 2.29
C THR A 187 -7.69 -34.75 1.15
N GLY A 188 -8.21 -33.70 0.50
CA GLY A 188 -9.24 -33.84 -0.52
C GLY A 188 -10.65 -34.00 0.02
N ALA A 189 -10.86 -33.91 1.34
CA ALA A 189 -12.18 -33.94 1.98
C ALA A 189 -12.92 -32.61 1.81
N ALA A 190 -13.14 -32.19 0.55
CA ALA A 190 -13.71 -30.91 0.20
C ALA A 190 -15.24 -30.86 0.31
N GLU A 191 -15.76 -29.69 0.58
CA GLU A 191 -17.20 -29.35 0.59
C GLU A 191 -17.45 -28.08 -0.21
N GLU A 192 -18.71 -27.78 -0.60
CA GLU A 192 -19.11 -26.63 -1.41
C GLU A 192 -18.61 -25.29 -0.84
N VAL A 193 -18.60 -25.13 0.48
CA VAL A 193 -18.10 -23.93 1.16
C VAL A 193 -16.62 -23.64 0.89
N ASP A 194 -15.84 -24.66 0.53
CA ASP A 194 -14.43 -24.52 0.18
C ASP A 194 -14.26 -23.87 -1.19
N ASP A 195 -15.15 -24.17 -2.12
CA ASP A 195 -15.12 -23.60 -3.48
C ASP A 195 -15.40 -22.11 -3.43
N ASP A 196 -16.31 -21.66 -2.57
CA ASP A 196 -16.58 -20.24 -2.32
C ASP A 196 -15.35 -19.53 -1.76
N LEU A 197 -14.65 -20.13 -0.77
CA LEU A 197 -13.41 -19.58 -0.24
C LEU A 197 -12.34 -19.48 -1.33
N LYS A 198 -12.08 -20.58 -2.04
CA LYS A 198 -11.07 -20.65 -3.10
C LYS A 198 -11.34 -19.64 -4.21
N ALA A 199 -12.60 -19.46 -4.61
CA ALA A 199 -13.00 -18.49 -5.61
C ALA A 199 -12.68 -17.04 -5.18
N VAL A 200 -12.94 -16.68 -3.92
CA VAL A 200 -12.58 -15.36 -3.38
C VAL A 200 -11.06 -15.19 -3.36
N VAL A 201 -10.32 -16.17 -2.84
CA VAL A 201 -8.87 -16.09 -2.70
C VAL A 201 -8.18 -15.92 -4.05
N THR A 202 -8.51 -16.76 -5.03
CA THR A 202 -7.89 -16.73 -6.36
C THR A 202 -8.27 -15.48 -7.18
N ALA A 203 -9.45 -14.90 -6.94
CA ALA A 203 -9.89 -13.68 -7.60
C ALA A 203 -9.27 -12.41 -7.00
N THR A 204 -8.73 -12.45 -5.77
CA THR A 204 -8.26 -11.25 -5.05
C THR A 204 -7.09 -10.58 -5.75
N LYS A 205 -6.13 -11.34 -6.30
CA LYS A 205 -4.99 -10.79 -7.06
C LYS A 205 -5.44 -9.86 -8.19
N ALA A 206 -6.37 -10.31 -9.01
CA ALA A 206 -6.86 -9.52 -10.15
C ALA A 206 -7.62 -8.26 -9.69
N LYS A 207 -8.38 -8.35 -8.59
CA LYS A 207 -9.07 -7.19 -8.00
C LYS A 207 -8.08 -6.16 -7.46
N VAL A 208 -7.07 -6.61 -6.71
CA VAL A 208 -5.99 -5.75 -6.20
C VAL A 208 -5.27 -5.05 -7.36
N ALA A 209 -4.87 -5.80 -8.39
CA ALA A 209 -4.21 -5.24 -9.57
C ALA A 209 -5.06 -4.16 -10.24
N ALA A 210 -6.35 -4.42 -10.47
CA ALA A 210 -7.26 -3.45 -11.08
C ALA A 210 -7.38 -2.15 -10.27
N LYS A 211 -7.41 -2.24 -8.93
CA LYS A 211 -7.41 -1.06 -8.05
C LYS A 211 -6.09 -0.30 -8.09
N MET A 212 -4.97 -1.02 -8.12
CA MET A 212 -3.64 -0.41 -8.19
C MET A 212 -3.39 0.30 -9.53
N GLU A 213 -3.87 -0.25 -10.66
CA GLU A 213 -3.81 0.42 -11.97
C GLU A 213 -4.58 1.76 -11.97
N GLU A 214 -5.64 1.87 -11.18
CA GLU A 214 -6.40 3.10 -10.97
C GLU A 214 -5.79 3.98 -9.85
N LEU A 215 -4.66 3.60 -9.24
CA LEU A 215 -4.04 4.22 -8.06
C LEU A 215 -4.95 4.26 -6.81
N ARG A 216 -5.94 3.39 -6.73
CA ARG A 216 -6.90 3.28 -5.62
C ARG A 216 -6.34 2.36 -4.53
N VAL A 217 -5.29 2.80 -3.86
CA VAL A 217 -4.52 2.00 -2.90
C VAL A 217 -5.38 1.53 -1.71
N ALA A 218 -6.21 2.41 -1.15
CA ALA A 218 -7.12 2.06 -0.05
C ALA A 218 -8.10 0.94 -0.43
N ASP A 219 -8.63 1.00 -1.66
CA ASP A 219 -9.53 -0.04 -2.17
C ASP A 219 -8.78 -1.35 -2.42
N ALA A 220 -7.55 -1.30 -2.91
CA ALA A 220 -6.71 -2.50 -3.08
C ALA A 220 -6.48 -3.20 -1.73
N MET A 221 -6.18 -2.45 -0.67
CA MET A 221 -6.07 -2.98 0.69
C MET A 221 -7.40 -3.56 1.19
N THR A 222 -8.52 -2.91 0.89
CA THR A 222 -9.86 -3.39 1.23
C THR A 222 -10.16 -4.74 0.59
N GLU A 223 -9.73 -4.97 -0.65
CA GLU A 223 -9.88 -6.29 -1.31
C GLU A 223 -9.05 -7.38 -0.59
N ILE A 224 -7.82 -7.07 -0.16
CA ILE A 224 -7.00 -8.02 0.62
C ILE A 224 -7.65 -8.33 1.97
N PHE A 225 -8.10 -7.31 2.70
CA PHE A 225 -8.80 -7.52 3.97
C PHE A 225 -10.15 -8.22 3.80
N GLY A 226 -10.80 -8.08 2.63
CA GLY A 226 -11.96 -8.85 2.22
C GLY A 226 -11.68 -10.35 2.18
N LEU A 227 -10.49 -10.76 1.69
CA LEU A 227 -10.04 -12.14 1.74
C LEU A 227 -9.91 -12.64 3.19
N PHE A 228 -9.27 -11.87 4.09
CA PHE A 228 -9.14 -12.26 5.50
C PHE A 228 -10.49 -12.34 6.21
N LYS A 229 -11.41 -11.42 5.92
CA LYS A 229 -12.80 -11.48 6.43
C LYS A 229 -13.52 -12.73 5.92
N ARG A 230 -13.31 -13.14 4.65
CA ARG A 230 -13.85 -14.39 4.11
C ARG A 230 -13.30 -15.63 4.84
N CYS A 231 -11.99 -15.61 5.17
CA CYS A 231 -11.38 -16.67 5.97
C CYS A 231 -12.00 -16.77 7.37
N ASN A 232 -12.21 -15.65 8.06
CA ASN A 232 -12.87 -15.65 9.36
C ASN A 232 -14.30 -16.22 9.27
N LYS A 233 -15.07 -15.81 8.24
CA LYS A 233 -16.40 -16.35 7.98
C LYS A 233 -16.35 -17.86 7.70
N TYR A 234 -15.35 -18.34 6.96
CA TYR A 234 -15.17 -19.75 6.67
C TYR A 234 -14.90 -20.58 7.94
N ILE A 235 -14.15 -20.04 8.92
CA ILE A 235 -13.99 -20.68 10.23
C ILE A 235 -15.36 -20.84 10.93
N ASP A 236 -16.21 -19.83 10.87
CA ASP A 236 -17.54 -19.86 11.52
C ASP A 236 -18.51 -20.80 10.79
N GLU A 237 -18.43 -20.91 9.47
CA GLU A 237 -19.23 -21.82 8.65
C GLU A 237 -18.82 -23.30 8.86
N THR A 238 -17.52 -23.57 8.91
CA THR A 238 -16.98 -24.95 9.01
C THR A 238 -16.89 -25.47 10.45
N MET A 239 -16.89 -24.57 11.44
CA MET A 239 -16.82 -24.89 12.87
C MET A 239 -15.74 -25.94 13.21
N PRO A 240 -14.44 -25.68 13.00
CA PRO A 240 -13.36 -26.66 13.20
C PRO A 240 -13.38 -27.33 14.59
N TRP A 241 -13.77 -26.58 15.62
CA TRP A 241 -13.91 -27.07 16.97
C TRP A 241 -15.03 -28.13 17.14
N ALA A 242 -16.02 -28.13 16.26
CA ALA A 242 -17.07 -29.15 16.22
C ALA A 242 -16.59 -30.39 15.43
N LEU A 243 -15.90 -30.20 14.30
CA LEU A 243 -15.28 -31.26 13.52
C LEU A 243 -14.28 -32.07 14.37
N ALA A 244 -13.50 -31.38 15.21
CA ALA A 244 -12.49 -31.99 16.08
C ALA A 244 -13.05 -32.96 17.16
N LYS A 245 -14.37 -32.99 17.37
CA LYS A 245 -15.01 -33.91 18.32
C LYS A 245 -15.36 -35.29 17.71
N ASP A 246 -15.24 -35.40 16.39
CA ASP A 246 -15.61 -36.59 15.64
C ASP A 246 -14.39 -37.11 14.85
N GLU A 247 -13.84 -38.24 15.26
CA GLU A 247 -12.65 -38.79 14.60
C GLU A 247 -12.90 -39.15 13.12
N ALA A 248 -14.14 -39.46 12.75
CA ALA A 248 -14.51 -39.70 11.35
C ALA A 248 -14.44 -38.46 10.47
N LYS A 249 -14.38 -37.24 11.07
CA LYS A 249 -14.27 -35.97 10.39
C LYS A 249 -12.87 -35.37 10.42
N LYS A 250 -11.87 -36.15 10.81
CA LYS A 250 -10.48 -35.67 10.96
C LYS A 250 -9.90 -35.16 9.63
N ASP A 251 -10.11 -35.91 8.54
CA ASP A 251 -9.66 -35.48 7.21
C ASP A 251 -10.35 -34.19 6.76
N ARG A 252 -11.64 -34.03 7.10
CA ARG A 252 -12.36 -32.78 6.84
C ARG A 252 -11.80 -31.61 7.64
N LEU A 253 -11.49 -31.82 8.92
CA LEU A 253 -10.86 -30.81 9.77
C LEU A 253 -9.50 -30.37 9.23
N GLU A 254 -8.69 -31.35 8.78
CA GLU A 254 -7.37 -31.05 8.20
C GLU A 254 -7.49 -30.26 6.89
N GLU A 255 -8.43 -30.63 6.01
CA GLU A 255 -8.73 -29.87 4.78
C GLU A 255 -9.14 -28.41 5.07
N VAL A 256 -9.98 -28.20 6.09
CA VAL A 256 -10.38 -26.85 6.51
C VAL A 256 -9.17 -26.03 6.97
N LEU A 257 -8.30 -26.60 7.80
CA LEU A 257 -7.11 -25.89 8.28
C LEU A 257 -6.10 -25.65 7.15
N TYR A 258 -5.95 -26.62 6.24
CA TYR A 258 -5.15 -26.44 5.04
C TYR A 258 -5.64 -25.28 4.19
N ASN A 259 -6.93 -25.21 3.91
CA ASN A 259 -7.54 -24.12 3.13
C ASN A 259 -7.31 -22.75 3.79
N LEU A 260 -7.36 -22.66 5.11
CA LEU A 260 -7.08 -21.42 5.86
C LEU A 260 -5.63 -21.01 5.75
N VAL A 261 -4.68 -21.93 5.98
CA VAL A 261 -3.23 -21.64 5.90
C VAL A 261 -2.87 -21.19 4.49
N GLU A 262 -3.38 -21.88 3.47
CA GLU A 262 -3.18 -21.53 2.07
C GLU A 262 -3.72 -20.13 1.74
N SER A 263 -4.94 -19.83 2.19
CA SER A 263 -5.57 -18.52 1.97
C SER A 263 -4.81 -17.39 2.67
N ILE A 264 -4.36 -17.61 3.90
CA ILE A 264 -3.57 -16.63 4.66
C ILE A 264 -2.21 -16.39 3.97
N THR A 265 -1.56 -17.43 3.48
CA THR A 265 -0.29 -17.32 2.75
C THR A 265 -0.44 -16.45 1.49
N ILE A 266 -1.47 -16.68 0.68
CA ILE A 266 -1.76 -15.88 -0.51
C ILE A 266 -2.06 -14.42 -0.11
N GLY A 267 -2.93 -14.23 0.89
CA GLY A 267 -3.28 -12.91 1.39
C GLY A 267 -2.09 -12.14 1.95
N ALA A 268 -1.20 -12.80 2.69
CA ALA A 268 0.03 -12.22 3.22
C ALA A 268 0.98 -11.79 2.08
N CYS A 269 1.17 -12.61 1.04
CA CYS A 269 1.98 -12.24 -0.11
C CYS A 269 1.40 -11.04 -0.88
N LEU A 270 0.07 -10.93 -0.99
CA LEU A 270 -0.59 -9.74 -1.56
C LEU A 270 -0.41 -8.50 -0.69
N LEU A 271 -0.32 -8.68 0.64
CA LEU A 271 -0.17 -7.60 1.60
C LEU A 271 1.26 -7.03 1.66
N GLU A 272 2.26 -7.74 1.14
CA GLU A 272 3.68 -7.40 1.28
C GLU A 272 4.05 -5.97 0.86
N SER A 273 3.53 -5.49 -0.26
CA SER A 273 3.80 -4.12 -0.72
C SER A 273 3.26 -3.03 0.22
N PHE A 274 2.28 -3.37 1.05
CA PHE A 274 1.64 -2.47 2.00
C PHE A 274 2.20 -2.61 3.41
N MET A 275 2.41 -3.84 3.86
CA MET A 275 2.83 -4.21 5.22
C MET A 275 3.94 -5.28 5.17
N PRO A 276 5.17 -4.91 4.78
CA PRO A 276 6.24 -5.88 4.52
C PRO A 276 6.67 -6.68 5.77
N GLU A 277 6.82 -6.02 6.93
CA GLU A 277 7.24 -6.69 8.17
C GLU A 277 6.17 -7.67 8.68
N THR A 278 4.90 -7.29 8.58
CA THR A 278 3.77 -8.15 8.96
C THR A 278 3.69 -9.37 8.03
N THR A 279 3.92 -9.19 6.74
CA THR A 279 3.97 -10.29 5.78
C THR A 279 5.08 -11.28 6.13
N GLU A 280 6.28 -10.80 6.40
CA GLU A 280 7.43 -11.62 6.78
C GLU A 280 7.13 -12.42 8.06
N LYS A 281 6.56 -11.78 9.08
CA LYS A 281 6.16 -12.43 10.33
C LYS A 281 5.10 -13.51 10.11
N ILE A 282 4.06 -13.24 9.32
CA ILE A 282 3.01 -14.23 9.01
C ILE A 282 3.60 -15.44 8.30
N LEU A 283 4.40 -15.24 7.26
CA LEU A 283 5.03 -16.33 6.51
C LEU A 283 5.97 -17.15 7.40
N ALA A 284 6.75 -16.50 8.27
CA ALA A 284 7.61 -17.19 9.23
C ALA A 284 6.81 -18.04 10.24
N GLN A 285 5.67 -17.54 10.72
CA GLN A 285 4.79 -18.30 11.63
C GLN A 285 4.13 -19.51 10.93
N LEU A 286 3.75 -19.33 9.67
CA LEU A 286 3.17 -20.40 8.86
C LEU A 286 4.25 -21.36 8.33
N ASN A 287 5.54 -21.06 8.56
CA ASN A 287 6.66 -21.75 7.93
C ASN A 287 6.46 -21.93 6.42
N ALA A 288 5.94 -20.88 5.79
CA ALA A 288 5.58 -20.84 4.39
C ALA A 288 6.61 -20.02 3.60
N GLU A 289 6.94 -20.48 2.41
CA GLU A 289 7.75 -19.71 1.46
C GLU A 289 6.91 -18.61 0.81
N LYS A 290 7.56 -17.49 0.56
CA LYS A 290 6.96 -16.40 -0.21
C LYS A 290 6.71 -16.87 -1.64
N ARG A 291 5.51 -16.63 -2.14
CA ARG A 291 5.14 -16.91 -3.53
C ARG A 291 5.44 -15.75 -4.45
N SER A 292 5.75 -16.08 -5.70
CA SER A 292 5.82 -15.07 -6.76
C SER A 292 4.45 -14.46 -7.02
N TYR A 293 4.44 -13.21 -7.50
CA TYR A 293 3.16 -12.53 -7.80
C TYR A 293 2.32 -13.29 -8.83
N GLU A 294 2.96 -13.97 -9.77
CA GLU A 294 2.32 -14.77 -10.82
C GLU A 294 1.49 -15.92 -10.25
N GLU A 295 1.91 -16.48 -9.12
CA GLU A 295 1.29 -17.66 -8.49
C GLU A 295 0.16 -17.34 -7.51
N LEU A 296 -0.10 -16.05 -7.23
CA LEU A 296 -1.07 -15.65 -6.19
C LEU A 296 -2.56 -15.85 -6.59
N ASP A 297 -2.84 -16.31 -7.80
CA ASP A 297 -4.16 -16.77 -8.26
C ASP A 297 -4.29 -18.29 -8.29
N GLN A 298 -3.27 -19.03 -7.82
CA GLN A 298 -3.26 -20.48 -7.75
C GLN A 298 -3.47 -20.95 -6.31
N PHE A 299 -4.31 -21.96 -6.14
CA PHE A 299 -4.65 -22.49 -4.82
C PHE A 299 -4.21 -23.96 -4.68
N GLY A 300 -3.47 -24.27 -3.63
CA GLY A 300 -3.29 -25.61 -3.18
C GLY A 300 -2.12 -26.45 -3.71
N PRO A 301 -0.92 -25.91 -4.00
CA PRO A 301 0.22 -26.74 -4.40
C PRO A 301 1.10 -27.25 -3.25
N VAL A 302 0.97 -26.78 -2.02
CA VAL A 302 1.96 -26.95 -0.95
C VAL A 302 1.38 -27.67 0.28
N SER A 303 2.20 -28.45 0.99
CA SER A 303 1.93 -28.94 2.35
C SER A 303 2.62 -28.05 3.36
N TYR A 304 1.95 -27.76 4.48
CA TYR A 304 2.46 -26.89 5.53
C TYR A 304 2.89 -27.66 6.74
N THR A 305 4.11 -27.45 7.22
CA THR A 305 4.71 -28.19 8.32
C THR A 305 5.31 -27.28 9.37
N HIS A 306 5.20 -27.66 10.65
CA HIS A 306 5.83 -26.96 11.77
C HIS A 306 5.39 -25.52 11.93
N LEU A 307 4.07 -25.27 11.87
CA LEU A 307 3.50 -23.95 12.15
C LEU A 307 3.88 -23.48 13.56
N ARG A 308 4.29 -22.23 13.70
CA ARG A 308 4.79 -21.64 14.95
C ARG A 308 3.79 -20.62 15.47
N ALA A 309 3.16 -20.86 16.60
CA ALA A 309 2.35 -19.86 17.27
C ALA A 309 3.26 -18.87 18.01
N HIS A 310 2.95 -17.57 17.90
CA HIS A 310 3.48 -16.57 18.83
C HIS A 310 2.62 -16.49 20.10
N GLU A 311 3.22 -16.05 21.21
CA GLU A 311 2.56 -16.01 22.51
C GLU A 311 1.43 -14.97 22.58
N THR A 312 1.45 -13.91 21.74
CA THR A 312 0.42 -12.87 21.70
C THR A 312 0.06 -12.40 20.29
N CYS A 313 -1.20 -11.93 20.11
CA CYS A 313 -1.64 -11.27 18.86
C CYS A 313 -0.95 -9.91 18.62
N ALA A 314 -0.26 -9.37 19.62
CA ALA A 314 0.45 -8.10 19.53
C ALA A 314 1.79 -8.21 18.78
N ASP A 315 2.23 -9.44 18.48
CA ASP A 315 3.51 -9.69 17.79
C ASP A 315 3.37 -9.73 16.25
N LEU A 316 2.14 -9.50 15.75
CA LEU A 316 1.85 -9.25 14.33
C LEU A 316 1.78 -7.76 14.06
#